data_4736c82a445685e5fc2e7e64e600666c
#
_entry.id   4736c82a445685e5fc2e7e64e600666c
#
_cell.length_a   1.000
_cell.length_b   1.000
_cell.length_c   1.000
_cell.angle_alpha   90.00
_cell.angle_beta   90.00
_cell.angle_gamma   90.00
#
_symmetry.space_group_name_H-M   'P 1'
#
loop_
_entity.id
_entity.type
_entity.pdbx_description
1 polymer ?
#
loop_
_entity_poly.entity_id
_entity_poly.type
_entity_poly.pdbx_seq_one_letter_code
_entity_poly.pdbx_strand_id
1 'polypeptide(L)'
;MRRKAGIRLIGTLTFFAVSCLQGQGEQEKVHSFYGRPLMGILASQIDGDQASGYNKFGYQVGMATGYRLSEKKKFDVIEMQFCMVQRGSRRAFDPLTMVNAFHIKARQIELQVAGIRKVSAGRLGAIDLLGGIRFTRLLKIEESEGYNPGIASDFSQNGLILQFAVGSRVSKVLDLRLHWDYSVLSALSQSASYNLFYPTGVYHNGVGLTALIRFDN
;
A
#
# COMPACT_ATOMS: atom_id res chain seq x y z
N MET A 1 32.23 23.93 5.87
CA MET A 1 32.17 23.36 4.52
C MET A 1 31.23 22.15 4.48
N ARG A 2 29.90 22.35 4.36
CA ARG A 2 28.91 21.26 4.20
C ARG A 2 27.68 21.80 3.49
N ARG A 3 27.70 21.88 2.15
CA ARG A 3 26.51 22.12 1.30
C ARG A 3 26.84 21.73 -0.13
N LYS A 4 26.78 20.43 -0.50
CA LYS A 4 26.76 20.00 -1.93
C LYS A 4 26.18 18.60 -2.20
N ALA A 5 25.59 17.91 -1.20
CA ALA A 5 25.10 16.55 -1.41
C ALA A 5 23.62 16.45 -1.87
N GLY A 6 22.80 17.51 -1.68
CA GLY A 6 21.35 17.42 -1.92
C GLY A 6 20.91 17.55 -3.37
N ILE A 7 21.70 18.21 -4.24
CA ILE A 7 21.27 18.56 -5.61
C ILE A 7 21.45 17.39 -6.60
N ARG A 8 22.38 16.48 -6.32
CA ARG A 8 22.65 15.34 -7.24
C ARG A 8 21.57 14.23 -7.22
N LEU A 9 20.87 14.06 -6.08
CA LEU A 9 19.86 13.01 -5.97
C LEU A 9 18.58 13.34 -6.76
N ILE A 10 18.19 14.61 -6.77
CA ILE A 10 16.99 15.06 -7.50
C ILE A 10 17.22 14.98 -9.03
N GLY A 11 18.43 15.31 -9.49
CA GLY A 11 18.80 15.23 -10.91
C GLY A 11 18.77 13.78 -11.44
N THR A 12 19.15 12.80 -10.63
CA THR A 12 19.19 11.38 -11.05
C THR A 12 17.79 10.77 -11.15
N LEU A 13 16.86 11.15 -10.26
CA LEU A 13 15.46 10.68 -10.33
C LEU A 13 14.74 11.28 -11.55
N THR A 14 15.00 12.54 -11.87
CA THR A 14 14.39 13.21 -13.04
C THR A 14 14.91 12.62 -14.36
N PHE A 15 16.17 12.23 -14.40
CA PHE A 15 16.77 11.61 -15.59
C PHE A 15 16.22 10.20 -15.87
N PHE A 16 15.96 9.42 -14.80
CA PHE A 16 15.34 8.08 -14.93
C PHE A 16 13.89 8.16 -15.42
N ALA A 17 13.12 9.15 -14.96
CA ALA A 17 11.74 9.36 -15.41
C ALA A 17 11.67 9.81 -16.89
N VAL A 18 12.62 10.66 -17.35
CA VAL A 18 12.67 11.16 -18.72
C VAL A 18 13.17 10.09 -19.69
N SER A 19 14.12 9.23 -19.30
CA SER A 19 14.63 8.15 -20.16
C SER A 19 13.56 7.08 -20.44
N CYS A 20 12.60 6.86 -19.53
CA CYS A 20 11.46 5.97 -19.77
C CYS A 20 10.44 6.55 -20.77
N LEU A 21 10.45 7.86 -21.02
CA LEU A 21 9.52 8.53 -21.94
C LEU A 21 10.03 8.61 -23.39
N GLN A 22 11.33 8.44 -23.64
CA GLN A 22 11.92 8.61 -24.99
C GLN A 22 12.02 7.33 -25.82
N GLY A 23 11.57 6.19 -25.33
CA GLY A 23 11.62 4.89 -26.03
C GLY A 23 10.47 4.59 -27.01
N GLN A 24 9.67 5.57 -27.43
CA GLN A 24 8.50 5.33 -28.29
C GLN A 24 8.76 5.72 -29.75
N GLY A 25 9.47 4.87 -30.44
CA GLY A 25 9.50 4.85 -31.91
C GLY A 25 8.48 3.87 -32.47
N GLU A 26 7.65 4.34 -33.38
CA GLU A 26 6.54 3.70 -34.09
C GLU A 26 6.74 2.23 -34.46
N GLN A 27 5.97 1.38 -33.82
CA GLN A 27 5.32 0.16 -34.36
C GLN A 27 4.21 -0.22 -33.38
N GLU A 28 3.02 -0.63 -33.86
CA GLU A 28 1.97 -1.28 -33.07
C GLU A 28 2.48 -2.56 -32.41
N LYS A 29 3.49 -2.45 -31.56
CA LYS A 29 3.83 -3.47 -30.58
C LYS A 29 2.87 -3.25 -29.42
N VAL A 30 1.98 -4.18 -29.20
CA VAL A 30 1.31 -4.38 -27.91
C VAL A 30 2.40 -4.20 -26.86
N HIS A 31 2.47 -3.01 -26.26
CA HIS A 31 3.47 -2.72 -25.25
C HIS A 31 3.25 -3.71 -24.12
N SER A 32 4.16 -4.67 -23.98
CA SER A 32 4.09 -5.70 -22.95
C SER A 32 4.27 -5.09 -21.55
N PHE A 33 4.92 -3.92 -21.47
CA PHE A 33 5.18 -3.20 -20.22
C PHE A 33 4.39 -1.90 -20.16
N TYR A 34 4.02 -1.54 -18.91
CA TYR A 34 3.51 -0.21 -18.59
C TYR A 34 4.07 0.28 -17.25
N GLY A 35 4.14 1.61 -17.09
CA GLY A 35 4.45 2.29 -15.83
C GLY A 35 3.36 3.31 -15.52
N ARG A 36 2.90 3.38 -14.26
CA ARG A 36 1.80 4.25 -13.83
C ARG A 36 2.07 4.80 -12.45
N PRO A 37 2.06 6.12 -12.25
CA PRO A 37 1.97 6.67 -10.91
C PRO A 37 0.65 6.28 -10.27
N LEU A 38 0.69 6.08 -8.98
CA LEU A 38 -0.48 5.75 -8.19
C LEU A 38 -0.55 6.63 -6.95
N MET A 39 -1.76 6.95 -6.57
CA MET A 39 -2.09 7.59 -5.30
C MET A 39 -3.38 7.04 -4.75
N GLY A 40 -3.51 6.99 -3.44
CA GLY A 40 -4.71 6.46 -2.81
C GLY A 40 -4.88 6.90 -1.38
N ILE A 41 -6.09 6.69 -0.90
CA ILE A 41 -6.47 6.82 0.50
C ILE A 41 -6.78 5.45 1.06
N LEU A 42 -6.50 5.25 2.32
CA LEU A 42 -6.87 4.02 3.01
C LEU A 42 -7.44 4.33 4.39
N ALA A 43 -8.40 3.52 4.80
CA ALA A 43 -8.88 3.43 6.15
C ALA A 43 -8.28 2.18 6.78
N SER A 44 -7.61 2.30 7.91
CA SER A 44 -6.85 1.21 8.53
C SER A 44 -7.18 1.05 10.00
N GLN A 45 -6.94 -0.15 10.48
CA GLN A 45 -6.95 -0.53 11.89
C GLN A 45 -5.77 -1.47 12.16
N ILE A 46 -5.52 -1.71 13.42
CA ILE A 46 -4.58 -2.72 13.89
C ILE A 46 -5.39 -3.72 14.70
N ASP A 47 -5.59 -4.92 14.16
CA ASP A 47 -6.32 -5.98 14.88
C ASP A 47 -5.49 -6.45 16.06
N GLY A 48 -6.10 -6.57 17.24
CA GLY A 48 -5.44 -6.95 18.48
C GLY A 48 -5.05 -5.78 19.39
N ASP A 49 -5.21 -4.52 18.98
CA ASP A 49 -4.90 -3.33 19.77
C ASP A 49 -6.08 -2.83 20.63
N GLN A 50 -7.18 -3.60 20.70
CA GLN A 50 -8.42 -3.26 21.39
C GLN A 50 -9.16 -2.03 20.84
N ALA A 51 -8.74 -1.50 19.69
CA ALA A 51 -9.52 -0.53 18.93
C ALA A 51 -10.34 -1.27 17.86
N SER A 52 -11.61 -0.94 17.74
CA SER A 52 -12.48 -1.52 16.72
C SER A 52 -12.73 -0.51 15.58
N GLY A 53 -12.75 -1.03 14.36
CA GLY A 53 -13.12 -0.29 13.17
C GLY A 53 -11.98 0.45 12.47
N TYR A 54 -12.18 0.75 11.19
CA TYR A 54 -11.24 1.43 10.32
C TYR A 54 -11.21 2.94 10.58
N ASN A 55 -10.80 3.34 11.79
CA ASN A 55 -10.90 4.73 12.27
C ASN A 55 -9.66 5.57 11.97
N LYS A 56 -8.62 4.97 11.36
CA LYS A 56 -7.39 5.69 10.99
C LYS A 56 -7.31 5.85 9.49
N PHE A 57 -7.48 7.07 9.03
CA PHE A 57 -7.23 7.40 7.63
C PHE A 57 -5.74 7.58 7.37
N GLY A 58 -5.31 7.06 6.25
CA GLY A 58 -3.96 7.13 5.74
C GLY A 58 -3.94 7.39 4.24
N TYR A 59 -2.74 7.35 3.67
CA TYR A 59 -2.53 7.53 2.24
C TYR A 59 -1.49 6.57 1.71
N GLN A 60 -1.51 6.36 0.40
CA GLN A 60 -0.44 5.71 -0.33
C GLN A 60 -0.09 6.53 -1.57
N VAL A 61 1.20 6.55 -1.92
CA VAL A 61 1.70 7.20 -3.12
C VAL A 61 2.89 6.39 -3.64
N GLY A 62 2.96 6.22 -4.97
CA GLY A 62 4.02 5.41 -5.54
C GLY A 62 3.89 5.23 -7.04
N MET A 63 4.47 4.13 -7.51
CA MET A 63 4.51 3.73 -8.91
C MET A 63 4.11 2.26 -9.02
N ALA A 64 3.33 1.96 -10.05
CA ALA A 64 3.04 0.60 -10.49
C ALA A 64 3.71 0.36 -11.85
N THR A 65 4.31 -0.80 -12.03
CA THR A 65 4.78 -1.27 -13.33
C THR A 65 4.22 -2.67 -13.57
N GLY A 66 3.76 -2.92 -14.77
CA GLY A 66 3.15 -4.20 -15.10
C GLY A 66 3.62 -4.74 -16.43
N TYR A 67 3.66 -6.07 -16.50
CA TYR A 67 3.95 -6.83 -17.71
C TYR A 67 2.70 -7.62 -18.12
N ARG A 68 2.22 -7.40 -19.34
CA ARG A 68 1.09 -8.14 -19.92
C ARG A 68 1.55 -9.51 -20.38
N LEU A 69 0.88 -10.54 -19.90
CA LEU A 69 1.11 -11.91 -20.27
C LEU A 69 0.24 -12.30 -21.49
N SER A 70 0.62 -13.39 -22.16
CA SER A 70 -0.21 -13.96 -23.23
C SER A 70 -1.57 -14.41 -22.68
N GLU A 71 -2.63 -14.27 -23.47
CA GLU A 71 -4.02 -14.63 -23.14
C GLU A 71 -4.23 -16.08 -22.64
N LYS A 72 -3.27 -16.98 -22.94
CA LYS A 72 -3.30 -18.37 -22.48
C LYS A 72 -2.87 -18.57 -21.01
N LYS A 73 -2.47 -17.50 -20.30
CA LYS A 73 -1.97 -17.58 -18.94
C LYS A 73 -3.10 -17.42 -17.91
N LYS A 74 -2.83 -17.92 -16.68
CA LYS A 74 -3.75 -17.81 -15.55
C LYS A 74 -4.02 -16.37 -15.13
N PHE A 75 -3.04 -15.48 -15.32
CA PHE A 75 -3.13 -14.04 -15.10
C PHE A 75 -2.90 -13.30 -16.42
N ASP A 76 -3.56 -12.17 -16.58
CA ASP A 76 -3.41 -11.31 -17.76
C ASP A 76 -2.22 -10.35 -17.60
N VAL A 77 -1.91 -9.98 -16.34
CA VAL A 77 -0.81 -9.07 -16.01
C VAL A 77 -0.13 -9.53 -14.72
N ILE A 78 1.18 -9.41 -14.68
CA ILE A 78 1.95 -9.38 -13.44
C ILE A 78 2.31 -7.92 -13.18
N GLU A 79 2.00 -7.42 -12.00
CA GLU A 79 2.24 -6.03 -11.62
C GLU A 79 3.12 -5.96 -10.37
N MET A 80 4.09 -5.05 -10.40
CA MET A 80 4.87 -4.65 -9.24
C MET A 80 4.50 -3.23 -8.87
N GLN A 81 4.39 -2.95 -7.57
CA GLN A 81 4.16 -1.60 -7.06
C GLN A 81 5.22 -1.27 -6.01
N PHE A 82 5.70 -0.04 -6.04
CA PHE A 82 6.56 0.53 -5.02
C PHE A 82 5.87 1.76 -4.45
N CYS A 83 5.55 1.73 -3.16
CA CYS A 83 4.72 2.75 -2.51
C CYS A 83 5.31 3.20 -1.19
N MET A 84 5.11 4.47 -0.88
CA MET A 84 5.14 4.98 0.48
C MET A 84 3.71 5.00 1.00
N VAL A 85 3.49 4.38 2.17
CA VAL A 85 2.17 4.19 2.75
C VAL A 85 2.17 4.69 4.19
N GLN A 86 1.11 5.37 4.57
CA GLN A 86 0.80 5.69 5.96
C GLN A 86 -0.43 4.94 6.39
N ARG A 87 -0.32 4.17 7.47
CA ARG A 87 -1.42 3.43 8.10
C ARG A 87 -1.34 3.51 9.63
N GLY A 88 -2.23 2.85 10.34
CA GLY A 88 -2.19 2.82 11.80
C GLY A 88 -3.54 2.47 12.40
N SER A 89 -3.74 2.89 13.64
CA SER A 89 -4.97 2.72 14.39
C SER A 89 -5.31 3.96 15.19
N ARG A 90 -6.59 4.14 15.48
CA ARG A 90 -7.08 5.23 16.31
C ARG A 90 -8.29 4.76 17.13
N ARG A 91 -8.27 5.11 18.40
CA ARG A 91 -9.43 4.99 19.30
C ARG A 91 -9.77 6.34 19.91
N ALA A 92 -11.04 6.73 19.88
CA ALA A 92 -11.51 7.90 20.60
C ALA A 92 -11.60 7.60 22.12
N PHE A 93 -11.58 8.63 22.95
CA PHE A 93 -11.90 8.49 24.37
C PHE A 93 -13.33 7.98 24.52
N ASP A 94 -13.51 6.96 25.36
CA ASP A 94 -14.82 6.44 25.72
C ASP A 94 -15.15 6.82 27.17
N PRO A 95 -16.09 7.75 27.39
CA PRO A 95 -16.45 8.22 28.71
C PRO A 95 -17.17 7.14 29.56
N LEU A 96 -17.75 6.11 28.95
CA LEU A 96 -18.46 5.05 29.66
C LEU A 96 -17.49 4.05 30.28
N THR A 97 -16.45 3.69 29.56
CA THR A 97 -15.44 2.72 30.01
C THR A 97 -14.19 3.38 30.57
N MET A 98 -14.12 4.72 30.55
CA MET A 98 -12.93 5.52 30.95
C MET A 98 -11.64 5.11 30.20
N VAL A 99 -11.80 4.54 29.02
CA VAL A 99 -10.67 4.10 28.20
C VAL A 99 -10.10 5.30 27.44
N ASN A 100 -8.80 5.54 27.60
CA ASN A 100 -8.10 6.67 27.01
C ASN A 100 -8.11 6.61 25.47
N ALA A 101 -8.15 7.79 24.86
CA ALA A 101 -7.90 7.94 23.43
C ALA A 101 -6.45 7.57 23.11
N PHE A 102 -6.26 6.87 21.99
CA PHE A 102 -4.92 6.66 21.47
C PHE A 102 -4.87 6.76 19.95
N HIS A 103 -3.68 6.93 19.43
CA HIS A 103 -3.46 6.97 17.99
C HIS A 103 -2.04 6.48 17.67
N ILE A 104 -2.00 5.51 16.78
CA ILE A 104 -0.76 4.97 16.22
C ILE A 104 -0.72 5.36 14.75
N LYS A 105 0.45 5.82 14.29
CA LYS A 105 0.71 6.21 12.92
C LYS A 105 2.02 5.61 12.45
N ALA A 106 1.94 4.65 11.56
CA ALA A 106 3.07 3.99 10.95
C ALA A 106 3.27 4.50 9.51
N ARG A 107 4.50 4.88 9.15
CA ARG A 107 4.91 5.17 7.78
C ARG A 107 5.82 4.05 7.31
N GLN A 108 5.53 3.52 6.13
CA GLN A 108 6.17 2.34 5.58
C GLN A 108 6.51 2.54 4.11
N ILE A 109 7.56 1.86 3.67
CA ILE A 109 7.77 1.57 2.24
C ILE A 109 7.24 0.18 1.98
N GLU A 110 6.52 0.02 0.88
CA GLU A 110 5.91 -1.24 0.47
C GLU A 110 6.33 -1.60 -0.95
N LEU A 111 6.76 -2.84 -1.14
CA LEU A 111 7.00 -3.46 -2.43
C LEU A 111 5.99 -4.57 -2.63
N GLN A 112 5.14 -4.44 -3.63
CA GLN A 112 4.10 -5.42 -3.98
C GLN A 112 4.47 -6.19 -5.24
N VAL A 113 4.11 -7.47 -5.26
CA VAL A 113 3.99 -8.28 -6.47
C VAL A 113 2.58 -8.85 -6.52
N ALA A 114 1.90 -8.67 -7.64
CA ALA A 114 0.50 -9.05 -7.81
C ALA A 114 0.22 -9.65 -9.18
N GLY A 115 -0.71 -10.60 -9.23
CA GLY A 115 -1.34 -11.08 -10.45
C GLY A 115 -2.67 -10.37 -10.67
N ILE A 116 -2.95 -9.94 -11.90
CA ILE A 116 -4.20 -9.31 -12.28
C ILE A 116 -4.90 -10.17 -13.31
N ARG A 117 -6.18 -10.45 -13.08
CA ARG A 117 -7.08 -11.11 -14.02
C ARG A 117 -8.17 -10.15 -14.45
N LYS A 118 -8.34 -9.99 -15.76
CA LYS A 118 -9.45 -9.23 -16.33
C LYS A 118 -10.67 -10.10 -16.50
N VAL A 119 -11.79 -9.64 -16.00
CA VAL A 119 -13.08 -10.35 -16.09
C VAL A 119 -14.09 -9.41 -16.75
N SER A 120 -14.82 -9.93 -17.73
CA SER A 120 -15.93 -9.18 -18.31
C SER A 120 -17.12 -9.21 -17.35
N ALA A 121 -17.59 -8.05 -16.95
CA ALA A 121 -18.72 -7.86 -16.03
C ALA A 121 -19.97 -7.34 -16.74
N GLY A 122 -20.19 -7.73 -17.98
CA GLY A 122 -21.36 -7.36 -18.75
C GLY A 122 -21.49 -5.83 -18.91
N ARG A 123 -22.55 -5.24 -18.35
CA ARG A 123 -22.82 -3.80 -18.45
C ARG A 123 -21.79 -2.91 -17.75
N LEU A 124 -21.04 -3.43 -16.80
CA LEU A 124 -19.98 -2.70 -16.09
C LEU A 124 -18.65 -2.68 -16.84
N GLY A 125 -18.56 -3.35 -17.99
CA GLY A 125 -17.33 -3.44 -18.77
C GLY A 125 -16.33 -4.45 -18.19
N ALA A 126 -15.04 -4.22 -18.36
CA ALA A 126 -13.99 -5.08 -17.83
C ALA A 126 -13.62 -4.67 -16.40
N ILE A 127 -13.58 -5.65 -15.52
CA ILE A 127 -13.14 -5.50 -14.13
C ILE A 127 -11.80 -6.22 -13.96
N ASP A 128 -10.85 -5.56 -13.29
CA ASP A 128 -9.56 -6.12 -12.90
C ASP A 128 -9.69 -6.74 -11.50
N LEU A 129 -9.45 -8.04 -11.40
CA LEU A 129 -9.30 -8.73 -10.11
C LEU A 129 -7.81 -8.88 -9.83
N LEU A 130 -7.36 -8.39 -8.69
CA LEU A 130 -5.96 -8.40 -8.28
C LEU A 130 -5.79 -9.20 -6.99
N GLY A 131 -4.79 -10.07 -6.98
CA GLY A 131 -4.31 -10.74 -5.77
C GLY A 131 -2.79 -10.60 -5.69
N GLY A 132 -2.26 -10.20 -4.54
CA GLY A 132 -0.85 -9.93 -4.40
C GLY A 132 -0.32 -10.01 -2.98
N ILE A 133 1.00 -9.94 -2.88
CA ILE A 133 1.76 -9.94 -1.64
C ILE A 133 2.56 -8.63 -1.60
N ARG A 134 2.55 -7.98 -0.44
CA ARG A 134 3.33 -6.77 -0.15
C ARG A 134 4.36 -7.06 0.92
N PHE A 135 5.60 -6.76 0.63
CA PHE A 135 6.67 -6.64 1.61
C PHE A 135 6.71 -5.23 2.14
N THR A 136 6.73 -5.07 3.45
CA THR A 136 6.70 -3.76 4.09
C THR A 136 7.97 -3.53 4.90
N ARG A 137 8.46 -2.29 4.89
CA ARG A 137 9.54 -1.80 5.73
C ARG A 137 9.07 -0.59 6.49
N LEU A 138 9.01 -0.70 7.82
CA LEU A 138 8.67 0.40 8.70
C LEU A 138 9.78 1.46 8.66
N LEU A 139 9.41 2.71 8.38
CA LEU A 139 10.30 3.87 8.39
C LEU A 139 10.19 4.64 9.70
N LYS A 140 8.96 4.86 10.14
CA LYS A 140 8.66 5.63 11.33
C LYS A 140 7.34 5.18 11.93
N ILE A 141 7.30 5.13 13.26
CA ILE A 141 6.09 4.98 14.02
C ILE A 141 5.96 6.14 15.00
N GLU A 142 4.77 6.66 15.14
CA GLU A 142 4.41 7.73 16.06
C GLU A 142 3.23 7.25 16.87
N GLU A 143 3.31 7.39 18.18
CA GLU A 143 2.26 7.03 19.14
C GLU A 143 1.87 8.28 19.93
N SER A 144 0.58 8.47 20.19
CA SER A 144 0.13 9.59 21.02
C SER A 144 0.39 9.32 22.49
N GLU A 145 0.70 10.37 23.24
CA GLU A 145 0.77 10.34 24.69
C GLU A 145 -0.60 9.93 25.27
N GLY A 146 -0.59 9.04 26.28
CA GLY A 146 -1.80 8.60 26.99
C GLY A 146 -2.20 7.14 26.75
N TYR A 147 -1.59 6.46 25.82
CA TYR A 147 -1.66 5.01 25.71
C TYR A 147 -0.44 4.37 26.35
N ASN A 148 -0.59 3.09 26.76
CA ASN A 148 0.43 2.36 27.50
C ASN A 148 1.83 2.54 26.85
N PRO A 149 2.81 3.11 27.54
CA PRO A 149 4.05 3.50 26.91
C PRO A 149 4.80 2.30 26.37
N GLY A 150 5.24 2.36 25.14
CA GLY A 150 6.24 1.48 24.63
C GLY A 150 5.87 0.52 23.52
N ILE A 151 4.63 0.49 23.02
CA ILE A 151 4.30 -0.40 21.88
C ILE A 151 5.05 0.01 20.61
N ALA A 152 5.29 1.30 20.41
CA ALA A 152 5.98 1.79 19.22
C ALA A 152 7.39 1.19 19.07
N SER A 153 8.12 0.96 20.17
CA SER A 153 9.45 0.33 20.16
C SER A 153 9.41 -1.14 19.75
N ASP A 154 8.27 -1.80 19.94
CA ASP A 154 8.09 -3.23 19.74
C ASP A 154 7.60 -3.58 18.33
N PHE A 155 7.29 -2.57 17.51
CA PHE A 155 6.88 -2.81 16.13
C PHE A 155 8.00 -3.41 15.30
N SER A 156 7.65 -4.48 14.58
CA SER A 156 8.51 -5.12 13.59
C SER A 156 8.88 -4.16 12.48
N GLN A 157 10.17 -4.13 12.14
CA GLN A 157 10.63 -3.31 11.03
C GLN A 157 10.19 -3.84 9.66
N ASN A 158 9.94 -5.14 9.56
CA ASN A 158 9.56 -5.80 8.32
C ASN A 158 8.22 -6.50 8.50
N GLY A 159 7.41 -6.51 7.46
CA GLY A 159 6.12 -7.17 7.46
C GLY A 159 5.78 -7.79 6.11
N LEU A 160 4.72 -8.59 6.13
CA LEU A 160 4.15 -9.23 4.96
C LEU A 160 2.64 -9.03 4.97
N ILE A 161 2.09 -8.49 3.89
CA ILE A 161 0.66 -8.16 3.75
C ILE A 161 0.13 -8.88 2.51
N LEU A 162 -1.03 -9.51 2.64
CA LEU A 162 -1.84 -9.94 1.51
C LEU A 162 -2.72 -8.79 1.06
N GLN A 163 -2.86 -8.62 -0.25
CA GLN A 163 -3.78 -7.67 -0.84
C GLN A 163 -4.71 -8.35 -1.83
N PHE A 164 -5.98 -8.00 -1.74
CA PHE A 164 -6.99 -8.27 -2.76
C PHE A 164 -7.58 -6.95 -3.24
N ALA A 165 -7.75 -6.80 -4.55
CA ALA A 165 -8.34 -5.61 -5.10
C ALA A 165 -9.29 -5.92 -6.26
N VAL A 166 -10.27 -5.01 -6.42
CA VAL A 166 -11.14 -4.94 -7.59
C VAL A 166 -10.95 -3.58 -8.20
N GLY A 167 -10.65 -3.55 -9.49
CA GLY A 167 -10.40 -2.32 -10.22
C GLY A 167 -11.25 -2.20 -11.48
N SER A 168 -11.41 -0.98 -11.94
CA SER A 168 -12.07 -0.68 -13.20
C SER A 168 -11.45 0.55 -13.84
N ARG A 169 -11.50 0.60 -15.16
CA ARG A 169 -11.17 1.79 -15.93
C ARG A 169 -12.31 2.78 -15.86
N VAL A 170 -12.06 3.95 -15.29
CA VAL A 170 -13.05 5.03 -15.18
C VAL A 170 -12.97 5.99 -16.37
N SER A 171 -11.74 6.22 -16.88
CA SER A 171 -11.53 7.06 -18.06
C SER A 171 -10.34 6.57 -18.88
N LYS A 172 -10.03 7.25 -20.00
CA LYS A 172 -8.85 6.94 -20.81
C LYS A 172 -7.54 7.04 -20.02
N VAL A 173 -7.51 7.91 -19.00
CA VAL A 173 -6.30 8.23 -18.23
C VAL A 173 -6.35 7.76 -16.78
N LEU A 174 -7.46 7.16 -16.31
CA LEU A 174 -7.67 6.86 -14.90
C LEU A 174 -8.25 5.47 -14.70
N ASP A 175 -7.55 4.64 -13.94
CA ASP A 175 -8.04 3.40 -13.37
C ASP A 175 -8.24 3.60 -11.86
N LEU A 176 -9.35 3.11 -11.30
CA LEU A 176 -9.60 3.08 -9.85
C LEU A 176 -9.58 1.65 -9.36
N ARG A 177 -9.04 1.45 -8.15
CA ARG A 177 -8.99 0.16 -7.45
C ARG A 177 -9.44 0.30 -6.01
N LEU A 178 -10.44 -0.47 -5.64
CA LEU A 178 -10.79 -0.72 -4.25
C LEU A 178 -9.99 -1.94 -3.78
N HIS A 179 -9.29 -1.83 -2.66
CA HIS A 179 -8.46 -2.92 -2.15
C HIS A 179 -8.70 -3.15 -0.66
N TRP A 180 -8.45 -4.38 -0.26
CA TRP A 180 -8.38 -4.83 1.12
C TRP A 180 -7.00 -5.44 1.37
N ASP A 181 -6.39 -5.05 2.48
CA ASP A 181 -5.04 -5.42 2.91
C ASP A 181 -5.11 -6.11 4.28
N TYR A 182 -4.42 -7.23 4.44
CA TYR A 182 -4.29 -7.92 5.72
C TYR A 182 -2.86 -8.40 5.94
N SER A 183 -2.24 -8.06 7.10
CA SER A 183 -0.90 -8.54 7.40
C SER A 183 -0.92 -10.01 7.84
N VAL A 184 0.00 -10.80 7.25
CA VAL A 184 0.18 -12.23 7.57
C VAL A 184 1.08 -12.39 8.79
N LEU A 185 2.06 -11.50 8.92
CA LEU A 185 2.98 -11.47 10.06
C LEU A 185 2.50 -10.45 11.07
N SER A 186 2.68 -10.77 12.35
CA SER A 186 2.42 -9.82 13.43
C SER A 186 3.23 -8.53 13.24
N ALA A 187 2.57 -7.40 13.43
CA ALA A 187 3.23 -6.09 13.42
C ALA A 187 4.13 -5.86 14.64
N LEU A 188 3.97 -6.66 15.70
CA LEU A 188 4.86 -6.64 16.87
C LEU A 188 5.99 -7.68 16.71
N SER A 189 7.17 -7.35 17.24
CA SER A 189 8.29 -8.30 17.31
C SER A 189 7.95 -9.45 18.25
N GLN A 190 8.61 -10.62 18.06
CA GLN A 190 8.35 -11.81 18.87
C GLN A 190 8.55 -11.58 20.38
N SER A 191 9.44 -10.68 20.78
CA SER A 191 9.66 -10.32 22.17
C SER A 191 8.45 -9.62 22.80
N ALA A 192 7.68 -8.88 22.01
CA ALA A 192 6.45 -8.20 22.44
C ALA A 192 5.22 -9.13 22.47
N SER A 193 5.27 -10.28 21.77
CA SER A 193 4.16 -11.25 21.71
C SER A 193 3.83 -11.87 23.08
N TYR A 194 4.72 -11.79 24.05
CA TYR A 194 4.49 -12.19 25.44
C TYR A 194 3.86 -11.10 26.31
N ASN A 195 3.53 -9.96 25.73
CA ASN A 195 2.82 -8.92 26.47
C ASN A 195 1.39 -9.42 26.78
N LEU A 196 1.01 -9.39 28.05
CA LEU A 196 -0.33 -9.77 28.53
C LEU A 196 -1.48 -9.06 27.81
N PHE A 197 -1.20 -7.91 27.18
CA PHE A 197 -2.21 -7.13 26.46
C PHE A 197 -2.44 -7.60 25.01
N TYR A 198 -1.49 -8.36 24.39
CA TYR A 198 -1.58 -8.80 22.98
C TYR A 198 -1.18 -10.26 22.81
N PRO A 199 -1.90 -11.21 23.46
CA PRO A 199 -1.49 -12.62 23.48
C PRO A 199 -1.53 -13.29 22.09
N THR A 200 -2.30 -12.74 21.15
CA THR A 200 -2.50 -13.31 19.79
C THR A 200 -1.72 -12.60 18.70
N GLY A 201 -0.93 -11.57 19.05
CA GLY A 201 -0.25 -10.71 18.08
C GLY A 201 -1.13 -9.55 17.61
N VAL A 202 -0.55 -8.70 16.75
CA VAL A 202 -1.14 -7.47 16.25
C VAL A 202 -0.99 -7.43 14.73
N TYR A 203 -2.08 -7.22 14.00
CA TYR A 203 -2.10 -7.35 12.55
C TYR A 203 -2.65 -6.08 11.90
N HIS A 204 -1.95 -5.58 10.88
CA HIS A 204 -2.48 -4.50 10.04
C HIS A 204 -3.64 -5.01 9.19
N ASN A 205 -4.72 -4.25 9.20
CA ASN A 205 -5.90 -4.47 8.39
C ASN A 205 -6.32 -3.13 7.76
N GLY A 206 -6.67 -3.12 6.48
CA GLY A 206 -6.97 -1.88 5.77
C GLY A 206 -7.88 -2.07 4.58
N VAL A 207 -8.67 -1.04 4.31
CA VAL A 207 -9.46 -0.90 3.07
C VAL A 207 -9.08 0.42 2.44
N GLY A 208 -8.84 0.44 1.14
CA GLY A 208 -8.41 1.66 0.47
C GLY A 208 -8.90 1.78 -0.97
N LEU A 209 -8.87 3.01 -1.45
CA LEU A 209 -9.14 3.37 -2.83
C LEU A 209 -7.90 3.96 -3.46
N THR A 210 -7.46 3.38 -4.58
CA THR A 210 -6.25 3.79 -5.31
C THR A 210 -6.62 4.25 -6.71
N ALA A 211 -6.10 5.39 -7.11
CA ALA A 211 -6.11 5.91 -8.47
C ALA A 211 -4.76 5.61 -9.14
N LEU A 212 -4.80 5.07 -10.35
CA LEU A 212 -3.63 4.85 -11.21
C LEU A 212 -3.78 5.70 -12.47
N ILE A 213 -2.76 6.50 -12.75
CA ILE A 213 -2.76 7.39 -13.91
C ILE A 213 -2.11 6.67 -15.08
N ARG A 214 -2.79 6.69 -16.22
CA ARG A 214 -2.33 6.09 -17.47
C ARG A 214 -1.75 7.16 -18.39
N PHE A 215 -0.63 6.85 -19.00
CA PHE A 215 -0.01 7.68 -20.04
C PHE A 215 -0.03 6.99 -21.40
N ASP A 216 -0.46 5.71 -21.44
CA ASP A 216 -0.59 4.95 -22.67
C ASP A 216 -1.93 5.34 -23.34
N ASN A 217 -1.85 6.13 -24.39
CA ASN A 217 -2.95 6.44 -25.30
C ASN A 217 -3.11 5.35 -26.34
#